data_edd7c1c57dea1f9ed9531b2859ac041c
#
_entry.id   edd7c1c57dea1f9ed9531b2859ac041c
#
_cell.length_a   1.000
_cell.length_b   1.000
_cell.length_c   1.000
_cell.angle_alpha   90.00
_cell.angle_beta   90.00
_cell.angle_gamma   90.00
#
_symmetry.space_group_name_H-M   'P 1'
#
loop_
_entity.id
_entity.type
_entity.pdbx_description
1 polymer ?
#
loop_
_entity_poly.entity_id
_entity_poly.type
_entity_poly.pdbx_seq_one_letter_code
_entity_poly.pdbx_strand_id
1 'polypeptide(L)'
;DHEVTGSCHLVEACGKNILVDCGMEQGPDLYENQEIPVASGDIDYILLTHAHIDHSGKIPMLCKQGFHGEIVTTFATSDLCNIMLRDSAHIQEFEAEWRNRKARRSGGPEYEPLYTMADADAAIKLLAPCDYDQRITLCDGIDIRFTDVGHLLGSAAIEMWITEGDISKKIVFSGDVGNLDQPIIKDPKKVTEADYILIESTYGDRVHGDVRPDYVGEFTRILKETFDRGGNVVVPSFAVGRT
;
A
#
# COMPACT_ATOMS: atom_id res chain seq x y z
N ASP A 1 12.61 -6.21 9.13
CA ASP A 1 12.14 -6.39 7.85
C ASP A 1 13.20 -6.93 6.89
N HIS A 2 13.70 -6.45 5.89
CA HIS A 2 14.50 -7.03 4.80
C HIS A 2 13.65 -7.62 3.66
N GLU A 3 12.36 -7.27 3.63
CA GLU A 3 11.38 -7.69 2.63
C GLU A 3 10.94 -6.46 1.82
N VAL A 4 10.51 -6.68 0.58
CA VAL A 4 10.04 -5.61 -0.30
C VAL A 4 8.53 -5.38 -0.16
N THR A 5 7.78 -6.41 0.22
CA THR A 5 6.30 -6.35 0.31
C THR A 5 5.82 -6.56 1.74
N GLY A 6 4.57 -6.19 2.02
CA GLY A 6 3.97 -6.37 3.35
C GLY A 6 4.26 -5.26 4.34
N SER A 7 4.33 -4.00 3.87
CA SER A 7 4.54 -2.84 4.75
C SER A 7 3.47 -2.76 5.84
N CYS A 8 3.91 -2.78 7.10
CA CYS A 8 3.03 -2.67 8.25
C CYS A 8 3.85 -2.26 9.49
N HIS A 9 3.52 -1.12 10.08
CA HIS A 9 4.21 -0.61 11.26
C HIS A 9 3.20 -0.33 12.37
N LEU A 10 3.40 -0.92 13.55
CA LEU A 10 2.60 -0.64 14.74
C LEU A 10 3.22 0.50 15.54
N VAL A 11 2.41 1.50 15.87
CA VAL A 11 2.73 2.59 16.78
C VAL A 11 1.79 2.53 17.97
N GLU A 12 2.35 2.35 19.15
CA GLU A 12 1.62 2.42 20.41
C GLU A 12 1.99 3.73 21.11
N ALA A 13 1.05 4.67 21.15
CA ALA A 13 1.26 5.98 21.75
C ALA A 13 -0.05 6.61 22.20
N CYS A 14 -0.01 7.42 23.26
CA CYS A 14 -1.16 8.12 23.83
C CYS A 14 -2.35 7.20 24.12
N GLY A 15 -2.07 5.92 24.47
CA GLY A 15 -3.10 4.89 24.72
C GLY A 15 -3.84 4.44 23.47
N LYS A 16 -3.26 4.64 22.28
CA LYS A 16 -3.79 4.25 20.97
C LYS A 16 -2.88 3.24 20.26
N ASN A 17 -3.48 2.31 19.56
CA ASN A 17 -2.84 1.39 18.63
C ASN A 17 -3.08 1.87 17.20
N ILE A 18 -2.03 2.30 16.53
CA ILE A 18 -2.09 2.88 15.20
C ILE A 18 -1.24 2.04 14.26
N LEU A 19 -1.83 1.57 13.17
CA LEU A 19 -1.04 1.00 12.09
C LEU A 19 -0.69 2.06 11.05
N VAL A 20 0.55 2.05 10.61
CA VAL A 20 0.96 2.75 9.38
C VAL A 20 1.16 1.69 8.33
N ASP A 21 0.31 1.71 7.32
CA ASP A 21 0.08 0.67 6.33
C ASP A 21 -0.38 -0.67 6.93
N CYS A 22 -0.93 -1.51 6.11
CA CYS A 22 -1.32 -2.88 6.44
C CYS A 22 -1.28 -3.72 5.17
N GLY A 23 -0.06 -3.98 4.70
CA GLY A 23 0.23 -4.57 3.42
C GLY A 23 0.14 -6.08 3.41
N MET A 24 -0.14 -6.62 2.21
CA MET A 24 -0.09 -8.05 1.94
C MET A 24 1.31 -8.42 1.47
N GLU A 25 1.88 -9.46 2.05
CA GLU A 25 3.11 -10.06 1.55
C GLU A 25 2.83 -10.78 0.22
N GLN A 26 3.70 -10.55 -0.75
CA GLN A 26 3.56 -11.07 -2.12
C GLN A 26 4.90 -11.65 -2.59
N GLY A 27 4.84 -12.75 -3.35
CA GLY A 27 6.03 -13.34 -3.97
C GLY A 27 6.06 -14.86 -3.88
N PRO A 28 7.00 -15.50 -4.59
CA PRO A 28 7.18 -16.95 -4.57
C PRO A 28 7.89 -17.45 -3.32
N ASP A 29 8.63 -16.60 -2.65
CA ASP A 29 9.35 -16.91 -1.42
C ASP A 29 8.40 -16.65 -0.25
N LEU A 30 7.72 -17.62 0.04
CA LEU A 30 6.76 -18.00 1.03
C LEU A 30 7.04 -17.46 2.45
N TYR A 31 6.96 -16.16 2.63
CA TYR A 31 6.60 -15.69 3.95
C TYR A 31 5.07 -15.73 4.02
N GLU A 32 4.56 -16.59 4.86
CA GLU A 32 3.14 -16.56 5.20
C GLU A 32 2.82 -15.19 5.79
N ASN A 33 1.74 -14.56 5.31
CA ASN A 33 1.29 -13.29 5.85
C ASN A 33 1.21 -13.35 7.37
N GLN A 34 2.17 -12.71 8.04
CA GLN A 34 2.31 -12.79 9.49
C GLN A 34 1.13 -12.11 10.18
N GLU A 35 0.77 -12.65 11.34
CA GLU A 35 -0.23 -12.02 12.19
C GLU A 35 0.30 -10.69 12.76
N ILE A 36 -0.57 -9.71 12.84
CA ILE A 36 -0.28 -8.44 13.49
C ILE A 36 -0.28 -8.67 15.01
N PRO A 37 0.69 -8.14 15.77
CA PRO A 37 0.86 -8.45 17.19
C PRO A 37 -0.23 -7.86 18.11
N VAL A 38 -1.25 -7.22 17.54
CA VAL A 38 -2.38 -6.61 18.24
C VAL A 38 -3.67 -7.18 17.66
N ALA A 39 -4.66 -7.47 18.50
CA ALA A 39 -5.96 -7.91 18.03
C ALA A 39 -6.60 -6.84 17.14
N SER A 40 -7.22 -7.26 16.03
CA SER A 40 -7.77 -6.32 15.05
C SER A 40 -8.80 -5.34 15.64
N GLY A 41 -9.59 -5.78 16.64
CA GLY A 41 -10.54 -4.93 17.35
C GLY A 41 -9.92 -3.89 18.29
N ASP A 42 -8.64 -4.04 18.63
CA ASP A 42 -7.91 -3.12 19.50
C ASP A 42 -7.11 -2.07 18.72
N ILE A 43 -7.15 -2.12 17.38
CA ILE A 43 -6.55 -1.11 16.51
C ILE A 43 -7.50 0.08 16.42
N ASP A 44 -7.03 1.26 16.80
CA ASP A 44 -7.82 2.50 16.77
C ASP A 44 -7.83 3.15 15.39
N TYR A 45 -6.66 3.19 14.72
CA TYR A 45 -6.47 3.86 13.43
C TYR A 45 -5.56 3.08 12.51
N ILE A 46 -5.83 3.20 11.21
CA ILE A 46 -4.88 2.84 10.15
C ILE A 46 -4.56 4.11 9.37
N LEU A 47 -3.28 4.44 9.23
CA LEU A 47 -2.79 5.54 8.40
C LEU A 47 -2.21 4.91 7.14
N LEU A 48 -2.81 5.16 5.99
CA LEU A 48 -2.43 4.51 4.74
C LEU A 48 -1.65 5.45 3.84
N THR A 49 -0.40 5.11 3.53
CA THR A 49 0.50 5.90 2.70
C THR A 49 0.05 5.96 1.24
N HIS A 50 -0.36 4.82 0.67
CA HIS A 50 -0.87 4.71 -0.70
C HIS A 50 -1.61 3.39 -0.93
N ALA A 51 -2.21 3.24 -2.12
CA ALA A 51 -3.19 2.18 -2.39
C ALA A 51 -2.61 0.84 -2.87
N HIS A 52 -1.29 0.70 -3.07
CA HIS A 52 -0.72 -0.59 -3.48
C HIS A 52 -1.04 -1.71 -2.47
N ILE A 53 -1.21 -2.93 -2.97
CA ILE A 53 -1.67 -4.08 -2.17
C ILE A 53 -0.66 -4.49 -1.10
N ASP A 54 0.63 -4.29 -1.33
CA ASP A 54 1.70 -4.49 -0.35
C ASP A 54 1.73 -3.42 0.75
N HIS A 55 0.86 -2.41 0.69
CA HIS A 55 0.61 -1.40 1.73
C HIS A 55 -0.83 -1.43 2.28
N SER A 56 -1.82 -1.87 1.49
CA SER A 56 -3.25 -1.82 1.84
C SER A 56 -3.91 -3.19 1.94
N GLY A 57 -3.30 -4.22 1.39
CA GLY A 57 -3.96 -5.48 1.04
C GLY A 57 -4.47 -6.34 2.19
N LYS A 58 -4.00 -6.14 3.44
CA LYS A 58 -4.55 -6.83 4.62
C LYS A 58 -5.67 -6.06 5.32
N ILE A 59 -5.96 -4.83 4.95
CA ILE A 59 -7.00 -4.02 5.60
C ILE A 59 -8.37 -4.73 5.60
N PRO A 60 -8.87 -5.32 4.48
CA PRO A 60 -10.13 -6.06 4.51
C PRO A 60 -10.12 -7.28 5.45
N MET A 61 -8.97 -7.95 5.59
CA MET A 61 -8.82 -9.06 6.54
C MET A 61 -8.97 -8.56 7.99
N LEU A 62 -8.40 -7.40 8.34
CA LEU A 62 -8.59 -6.81 9.66
C LEU A 62 -10.07 -6.48 9.93
N CYS A 63 -10.80 -5.96 8.94
CA CYS A 63 -12.24 -5.71 9.06
C CYS A 63 -13.02 -7.02 9.30
N LYS A 64 -12.70 -8.10 8.59
CA LYS A 64 -13.24 -9.44 8.84
C LYS A 64 -12.97 -9.92 10.27
N GLN A 65 -11.82 -9.53 10.84
CA GLN A 65 -11.38 -9.89 12.19
C GLN A 65 -11.85 -8.92 13.29
N GLY A 66 -12.66 -7.91 12.97
CA GLY A 66 -13.27 -7.00 13.92
C GLY A 66 -12.68 -5.58 14.00
N PHE A 67 -11.79 -5.20 13.10
CA PHE A 67 -11.38 -3.79 12.99
C PHE A 67 -12.57 -2.91 12.61
N HIS A 68 -12.72 -1.80 13.34
CA HIS A 68 -13.83 -0.84 13.19
C HIS A 68 -13.38 0.62 13.38
N GLY A 69 -12.07 0.85 13.47
CA GLY A 69 -11.48 2.19 13.55
C GLY A 69 -11.52 2.93 12.21
N GLU A 70 -10.89 4.10 12.16
CA GLU A 70 -10.81 4.90 10.94
C GLU A 70 -9.56 4.56 10.12
N ILE A 71 -9.69 4.57 8.79
CA ILE A 71 -8.57 4.43 7.84
C ILE A 71 -8.31 5.80 7.24
N VAL A 72 -7.35 6.53 7.79
CA VAL A 72 -7.01 7.88 7.34
C VAL A 72 -6.02 7.82 6.18
N THR A 73 -6.34 8.51 5.10
CA THR A 73 -5.51 8.54 3.89
C THR A 73 -5.82 9.78 3.04
N THR A 74 -5.13 9.97 1.91
CA THR A 74 -5.45 11.04 0.98
C THR A 74 -6.69 10.72 0.15
N PHE A 75 -7.36 11.74 -0.42
CA PHE A 75 -8.54 11.55 -1.28
C PHE A 75 -8.26 10.61 -2.45
N ALA A 76 -7.16 10.81 -3.18
CA ALA A 76 -6.86 9.98 -4.34
C ALA A 76 -6.49 8.53 -3.95
N THR A 77 -5.82 8.31 -2.82
CA THR A 77 -5.58 6.97 -2.27
C THR A 77 -6.89 6.30 -1.89
N SER A 78 -7.83 7.02 -1.28
CA SER A 78 -9.17 6.53 -0.97
C SER A 78 -9.92 6.07 -2.24
N ASP A 79 -9.88 6.88 -3.30
CA ASP A 79 -10.50 6.53 -4.58
C ASP A 79 -9.86 5.28 -5.21
N LEU A 80 -8.53 5.19 -5.18
CA LEU A 80 -7.82 4.01 -5.68
C LEU A 80 -8.09 2.76 -4.85
N CYS A 81 -8.18 2.86 -3.52
CA CYS A 81 -8.54 1.74 -2.64
C CYS A 81 -9.92 1.16 -2.98
N ASN A 82 -10.87 1.98 -3.42
CA ASN A 82 -12.16 1.52 -3.90
C ASN A 82 -12.05 0.52 -5.07
N ILE A 83 -11.03 0.67 -5.90
CA ILE A 83 -10.78 -0.22 -7.04
C ILE A 83 -9.88 -1.39 -6.58
N MET A 84 -8.74 -1.07 -5.97
CA MET A 84 -7.69 -2.03 -5.67
C MET A 84 -8.12 -3.11 -4.67
N LEU A 85 -8.83 -2.74 -3.60
CA LEU A 85 -9.26 -3.70 -2.58
C LEU A 85 -10.35 -4.64 -3.11
N ARG A 86 -11.25 -4.14 -3.96
CA ARG A 86 -12.25 -5.00 -4.62
C ARG A 86 -11.62 -5.93 -5.64
N ASP A 87 -10.68 -5.45 -6.44
CA ASP A 87 -9.95 -6.27 -7.40
C ASP A 87 -9.18 -7.38 -6.69
N SER A 88 -8.47 -7.05 -5.61
CA SER A 88 -7.77 -8.03 -4.78
C SER A 88 -8.72 -9.08 -4.17
N ALA A 89 -9.88 -8.67 -3.66
CA ALA A 89 -10.90 -9.60 -3.14
C ALA A 89 -11.40 -10.54 -4.24
N HIS A 90 -11.71 -10.00 -5.43
CA HIS A 90 -12.16 -10.78 -6.56
C HIS A 90 -11.13 -11.82 -6.99
N ILE A 91 -9.86 -11.44 -7.08
CA ILE A 91 -8.76 -12.34 -7.43
C ILE A 91 -8.65 -13.48 -6.40
N GLN A 92 -8.71 -13.18 -5.10
CA GLN A 92 -8.62 -14.18 -4.04
C GLN A 92 -9.81 -15.15 -4.05
N GLU A 93 -11.04 -14.64 -4.25
CA GLU A 93 -12.24 -15.49 -4.35
C GLU A 93 -12.15 -16.41 -5.59
N PHE A 94 -11.70 -15.89 -6.73
CA PHE A 94 -11.49 -16.65 -7.96
C PHE A 94 -10.42 -17.74 -7.78
N GLU A 95 -9.29 -17.40 -7.16
CA GLU A 95 -8.23 -18.37 -6.86
C GLU A 95 -8.70 -19.45 -5.90
N ALA A 96 -9.46 -19.09 -4.87
CA ALA A 96 -10.05 -20.05 -3.93
C ALA A 96 -10.98 -21.03 -4.64
N GLU A 97 -11.87 -20.53 -5.51
CA GLU A 97 -12.73 -21.39 -6.32
C GLU A 97 -11.94 -22.31 -7.24
N TRP A 98 -10.89 -21.82 -7.88
CA TRP A 98 -10.06 -22.63 -8.79
C TRP A 98 -9.33 -23.74 -8.03
N ARG A 99 -8.73 -23.41 -6.87
CA ARG A 99 -8.07 -24.37 -5.98
C ARG A 99 -9.06 -25.41 -5.47
N ASN A 100 -10.27 -25.00 -5.06
CA ASN A 100 -11.32 -25.87 -4.55
C ASN A 100 -11.86 -26.82 -5.63
N ARG A 101 -11.99 -26.38 -6.88
CA ARG A 101 -12.33 -27.27 -8.00
C ARG A 101 -11.28 -28.36 -8.20
N LYS A 102 -10.00 -28.04 -8.01
CA LYS A 102 -8.89 -29.02 -8.09
C LYS A 102 -8.89 -29.94 -6.85
N ALA A 103 -9.04 -29.39 -5.66
CA ALA A 103 -9.07 -30.13 -4.40
C ALA A 103 -10.21 -31.17 -4.35
N ARG A 104 -11.42 -30.82 -4.79
CA ARG A 104 -12.57 -31.76 -4.88
C ARG A 104 -12.30 -32.97 -5.77
N ARG A 105 -11.45 -32.84 -6.82
CA ARG A 105 -11.05 -33.96 -7.70
C ARG A 105 -9.99 -34.86 -7.07
N SER A 106 -9.20 -34.34 -6.14
CA SER A 106 -8.08 -35.05 -5.50
C SER A 106 -8.35 -35.42 -4.04
N GLY A 107 -9.51 -35.05 -3.47
CA GLY A 107 -9.84 -35.28 -2.05
C GLY A 107 -9.03 -34.41 -1.08
N GLY A 108 -8.51 -33.26 -1.55
CA GLY A 108 -7.77 -32.29 -0.74
C GLY A 108 -8.69 -31.39 0.12
N PRO A 109 -8.09 -30.64 1.07
CA PRO A 109 -8.84 -29.67 1.88
C PRO A 109 -9.37 -28.51 1.04
N GLU A 110 -10.49 -27.92 1.47
CA GLU A 110 -11.01 -26.68 0.89
C GLU A 110 -10.13 -25.49 1.35
N TYR A 111 -9.94 -24.56 0.42
CA TYR A 111 -9.20 -23.31 0.62
C TYR A 111 -10.19 -22.16 0.77
N GLU A 112 -10.00 -21.34 1.78
CA GLU A 112 -10.76 -20.10 1.98
C GLU A 112 -9.93 -18.88 1.58
N PRO A 113 -10.52 -17.87 0.94
CA PRO A 113 -9.82 -16.62 0.68
C PRO A 113 -9.53 -15.90 2.01
N LEU A 114 -8.46 -15.11 2.08
CA LEU A 114 -8.14 -14.30 3.27
C LEU A 114 -9.31 -13.39 3.64
N TYR A 115 -9.94 -12.81 2.64
CA TYR A 115 -11.14 -11.99 2.76
C TYR A 115 -11.98 -12.05 1.49
N THR A 116 -13.20 -11.58 1.59
CA THR A 116 -14.20 -11.57 0.52
C THR A 116 -14.47 -10.15 0.01
N MET A 117 -15.24 -10.04 -1.07
CA MET A 117 -15.76 -8.76 -1.56
C MET A 117 -16.53 -7.98 -0.47
N ALA A 118 -17.28 -8.67 0.38
CA ALA A 118 -18.01 -8.03 1.47
C ALA A 118 -17.08 -7.40 2.52
N ASP A 119 -15.94 -8.04 2.80
CA ASP A 119 -14.92 -7.52 3.71
C ASP A 119 -14.20 -6.31 3.11
N ALA A 120 -13.93 -6.33 1.79
CA ALA A 120 -13.38 -5.17 1.08
C ALA A 120 -14.35 -3.98 1.11
N ASP A 121 -15.64 -4.21 0.88
CA ASP A 121 -16.67 -3.17 0.99
C ASP A 121 -16.84 -2.64 2.42
N ALA A 122 -16.60 -3.46 3.43
CA ALA A 122 -16.58 -3.02 4.82
C ALA A 122 -15.39 -2.09 5.09
N ALA A 123 -14.19 -2.46 4.63
CA ALA A 123 -12.98 -1.64 4.75
C ALA A 123 -13.12 -0.28 4.05
N ILE A 124 -13.66 -0.26 2.85
CA ILE A 124 -13.88 0.96 2.06
C ILE A 124 -14.78 1.97 2.79
N LYS A 125 -15.75 1.51 3.56
CA LYS A 125 -16.63 2.38 4.36
C LYS A 125 -15.94 3.07 5.54
N LEU A 126 -14.79 2.54 5.97
CA LEU A 126 -14.00 3.11 7.08
C LEU A 126 -12.95 4.12 6.59
N LEU A 127 -12.82 4.32 5.27
CA LEU A 127 -11.91 5.31 4.71
C LEU A 127 -12.33 6.74 5.10
N ALA A 128 -11.41 7.46 5.72
CA ALA A 128 -11.54 8.87 6.12
C ALA A 128 -10.49 9.69 5.33
N PRO A 129 -10.85 10.21 4.13
CA PRO A 129 -9.91 10.93 3.30
C PRO A 129 -9.62 12.34 3.80
N CYS A 130 -8.37 12.79 3.63
CA CYS A 130 -7.92 14.12 3.98
C CYS A 130 -7.06 14.75 2.87
N ASP A 131 -6.80 16.05 2.99
CA ASP A 131 -5.94 16.79 2.08
C ASP A 131 -4.46 16.62 2.41
N TYR A 132 -3.61 16.77 1.39
CA TYR A 132 -2.17 16.92 1.58
C TYR A 132 -1.84 18.19 2.37
N ASP A 133 -0.71 18.14 3.07
CA ASP A 133 -0.09 19.27 3.78
C ASP A 133 -0.95 19.87 4.92
N GLN A 134 -2.11 19.30 5.19
CA GLN A 134 -2.96 19.68 6.31
C GLN A 134 -2.55 18.92 7.57
N ARG A 135 -2.26 19.65 8.64
CA ARG A 135 -2.05 19.06 9.97
C ARG A 135 -3.40 18.76 10.60
N ILE A 136 -3.61 17.51 10.98
CA ILE A 136 -4.86 16.98 11.51
C ILE A 136 -4.57 16.39 12.88
N THR A 137 -5.36 16.72 13.87
CA THR A 137 -5.34 16.06 15.17
C THR A 137 -6.07 14.74 15.06
N LEU A 138 -5.34 13.63 15.17
CA LEU A 138 -5.88 12.28 15.12
C LEU A 138 -6.59 11.92 16.44
N CYS A 139 -5.93 12.23 17.55
CA CYS A 139 -6.44 12.15 18.91
C CYS A 139 -5.61 13.05 19.83
N ASP A 140 -5.96 13.11 21.12
CA ASP A 140 -5.18 13.86 22.09
C ASP A 140 -3.72 13.39 22.11
N GLY A 141 -2.80 14.31 21.89
CA GLY A 141 -1.36 14.05 21.85
C GLY A 141 -0.82 13.55 20.52
N ILE A 142 -1.66 13.29 19.50
CA ILE A 142 -1.18 12.83 18.19
C ILE A 142 -1.76 13.69 17.07
N ASP A 143 -0.88 14.39 16.35
CA ASP A 143 -1.18 15.05 15.09
C ASP A 143 -0.50 14.34 13.93
N ILE A 144 -1.11 14.39 12.75
CA ILE A 144 -0.59 13.80 11.53
C ILE A 144 -0.63 14.79 10.36
N ARG A 145 0.19 14.53 9.34
CA ARG A 145 0.15 15.20 8.05
C ARG A 145 0.57 14.24 6.94
N PHE A 146 -0.13 14.30 5.83
CA PHE A 146 0.23 13.58 4.61
C PHE A 146 0.99 14.53 3.67
N THR A 147 2.19 14.13 3.25
CA THR A 147 3.07 14.92 2.36
C THR A 147 3.31 14.13 1.07
N ASP A 148 2.98 14.73 -0.08
CA ASP A 148 3.08 14.09 -1.39
C ASP A 148 4.52 13.63 -1.69
N VAL A 149 4.70 12.35 -1.99
CA VAL A 149 5.99 11.73 -2.30
C VAL A 149 6.13 11.30 -3.76
N GLY A 150 5.18 11.62 -4.62
CA GLY A 150 5.30 11.46 -6.07
C GLY A 150 5.49 10.03 -6.57
N HIS A 151 5.03 9.01 -5.82
CA HIS A 151 5.13 7.60 -6.20
C HIS A 151 3.91 7.15 -7.02
N LEU A 152 2.73 7.44 -6.52
CA LEU A 152 1.44 7.10 -7.10
C LEU A 152 0.47 8.26 -6.88
N LEU A 153 -0.63 8.32 -7.63
CA LEU A 153 -1.71 9.25 -7.32
C LEU A 153 -2.19 9.00 -5.89
N GLY A 154 -2.15 10.04 -5.06
CA GLY A 154 -2.52 9.94 -3.66
C GLY A 154 -1.40 9.54 -2.70
N SER A 155 -0.25 9.06 -3.18
CA SER A 155 0.84 8.60 -2.32
C SER A 155 1.38 9.69 -1.40
N ALA A 156 1.68 9.33 -0.16
CA ALA A 156 2.17 10.27 0.83
C ALA A 156 3.17 9.65 1.80
N ALA A 157 4.14 10.44 2.22
CA ALA A 157 4.78 10.22 3.51
C ALA A 157 3.82 10.67 4.63
N ILE A 158 3.86 9.96 5.74
CA ILE A 158 3.09 10.29 6.93
C ILE A 158 4.03 10.90 7.97
N GLU A 159 3.78 12.14 8.30
CA GLU A 159 4.45 12.85 9.39
C GLU A 159 3.55 12.76 10.62
N MET A 160 4.05 12.20 11.71
CA MET A 160 3.32 12.00 12.95
C MET A 160 4.03 12.71 14.10
N TRP A 161 3.33 13.63 14.77
CA TRP A 161 3.81 14.28 15.99
C TRP A 161 3.12 13.63 17.17
N ILE A 162 3.91 13.11 18.11
CA ILE A 162 3.43 12.42 19.31
C ILE A 162 3.90 13.21 20.51
N THR A 163 2.98 13.55 21.41
CA THR A 163 3.26 14.25 22.66
C THR A 163 2.68 13.50 23.84
N GLU A 164 3.54 12.97 24.71
CA GLU A 164 3.18 12.28 25.95
C GLU A 164 3.88 12.98 27.12
N GLY A 165 3.12 13.60 27.99
CA GLY A 165 3.66 14.40 29.08
C GLY A 165 4.57 15.52 28.56
N ASP A 166 5.83 15.55 29.00
CA ASP A 166 6.83 16.55 28.59
C ASP A 166 7.63 16.13 27.34
N ILE A 167 7.34 14.98 26.76
CA ILE A 167 8.08 14.44 25.61
C ILE A 167 7.26 14.68 24.34
N SER A 168 7.86 15.36 23.37
CA SER A 168 7.29 15.50 22.02
C SER A 168 8.29 15.00 21.01
N LYS A 169 7.83 14.15 20.07
CA LYS A 169 8.63 13.54 19.02
C LYS A 169 7.91 13.58 17.68
N LYS A 170 8.67 13.78 16.61
CA LYS A 170 8.19 13.68 15.24
C LYS A 170 8.76 12.42 14.58
N ILE A 171 7.87 11.54 14.13
CA ILE A 171 8.20 10.33 13.38
C ILE A 171 7.71 10.51 11.95
N VAL A 172 8.50 10.05 10.97
CA VAL A 172 8.13 10.09 9.56
C VAL A 172 8.19 8.68 8.99
N PHE A 173 7.12 8.28 8.32
CA PHE A 173 7.03 7.06 7.53
C PHE A 173 7.02 7.47 6.06
N SER A 174 8.02 7.06 5.28
CA SER A 174 8.16 7.53 3.90
C SER A 174 7.05 7.02 2.97
N GLY A 175 6.45 5.87 3.26
CA GLY A 175 5.81 5.08 2.22
C GLY A 175 6.83 4.80 1.11
N ASP A 176 6.36 4.53 -0.09
CA ASP A 176 7.19 4.44 -1.28
C ASP A 176 7.43 5.83 -1.88
N VAL A 177 8.67 6.14 -2.19
CA VAL A 177 9.08 7.45 -2.71
C VAL A 177 9.24 7.41 -4.22
N GLY A 178 8.61 8.34 -4.92
CA GLY A 178 8.68 8.45 -6.37
C GLY A 178 9.94 9.11 -6.89
N ASN A 179 10.08 9.10 -8.21
CA ASN A 179 11.18 9.77 -8.92
C ASN A 179 10.77 11.17 -9.36
N LEU A 180 11.78 12.01 -9.62
CA LEU A 180 11.61 13.35 -10.19
C LEU A 180 11.15 13.30 -11.65
N ASP A 181 10.45 14.35 -12.09
CA ASP A 181 10.01 14.56 -13.48
C ASP A 181 9.18 13.40 -14.07
N GLN A 182 8.34 12.76 -13.29
CA GLN A 182 7.43 11.75 -13.79
C GLN A 182 6.21 12.39 -14.49
N PRO A 183 5.72 11.82 -15.61
CA PRO A 183 4.48 12.28 -16.21
C PRO A 183 3.31 12.12 -15.23
N ILE A 184 2.37 13.08 -15.21
CA ILE A 184 1.09 13.06 -14.47
C ILE A 184 1.25 13.25 -12.96
N ILE A 185 2.32 12.77 -12.32
CA ILE A 185 2.56 12.79 -10.88
C ILE A 185 3.45 13.98 -10.54
N LYS A 186 3.24 14.60 -9.39
CA LYS A 186 4.10 15.68 -8.90
C LYS A 186 5.41 15.11 -8.37
N ASP A 187 6.45 15.93 -8.41
CA ASP A 187 7.72 15.58 -7.79
C ASP A 187 7.57 15.42 -6.27
N PRO A 188 8.31 14.48 -5.66
CA PRO A 188 8.26 14.26 -4.22
C PRO A 188 8.67 15.51 -3.45
N LYS A 189 7.85 15.86 -2.46
CA LYS A 189 8.17 16.92 -1.49
C LYS A 189 9.13 16.38 -0.45
N LYS A 190 10.04 17.25 0.00
CA LYS A 190 10.99 16.90 1.06
C LYS A 190 10.40 17.19 2.43
N VAL A 191 10.48 16.22 3.33
CA VAL A 191 10.30 16.43 4.75
C VAL A 191 11.60 16.96 5.33
N THR A 192 11.57 18.09 6.03
CA THR A 192 12.78 18.83 6.43
C THR A 192 13.29 18.49 7.82
N GLU A 193 12.42 18.02 8.72
CA GLU A 193 12.77 17.75 10.11
C GLU A 193 12.02 16.53 10.63
N ALA A 194 12.71 15.66 11.36
CA ALA A 194 12.14 14.53 12.09
C ALA A 194 13.09 14.09 13.20
N ASP A 195 12.55 13.56 14.30
CA ASP A 195 13.35 12.85 15.32
C ASP A 195 13.68 11.42 14.84
N TYR A 196 12.71 10.78 14.14
CA TYR A 196 12.85 9.42 13.60
C TYR A 196 12.28 9.36 12.18
N ILE A 197 12.93 8.56 11.33
CA ILE A 197 12.48 8.30 9.96
C ILE A 197 12.50 6.79 9.72
N LEU A 198 11.38 6.26 9.26
CA LEU A 198 11.29 4.94 8.65
C LEU A 198 11.20 5.18 7.14
N ILE A 199 12.24 4.76 6.41
CA ILE A 199 12.36 5.01 4.97
C ILE A 199 12.49 3.69 4.21
N GLU A 200 11.80 3.61 3.06
CA GLU A 200 11.97 2.51 2.13
C GLU A 200 13.42 2.41 1.62
N SER A 201 13.81 1.22 1.19
CA SER A 201 15.12 0.98 0.57
C SER A 201 15.07 -0.06 -0.54
N THR A 202 13.96 -0.13 -1.25
CA THR A 202 13.69 -1.11 -2.33
C THR A 202 14.80 -1.15 -3.38
N TYR A 203 15.29 0.01 -3.78
CA TYR A 203 16.42 0.17 -4.70
C TYR A 203 17.65 0.78 -4.04
N GLY A 204 17.82 0.61 -2.74
CA GLY A 204 18.92 1.19 -1.98
C GLY A 204 20.32 0.73 -2.39
N ASP A 205 20.41 -0.39 -3.11
CA ASP A 205 21.64 -0.96 -3.68
C ASP A 205 21.89 -0.58 -5.14
N ARG A 206 21.03 0.23 -5.77
CA ARG A 206 21.08 0.55 -7.20
C ARG A 206 21.14 2.05 -7.44
N VAL A 207 21.82 2.42 -8.52
CA VAL A 207 21.89 3.80 -9.01
C VAL A 207 21.12 3.88 -10.33
N HIS A 208 20.22 4.85 -10.46
CA HIS A 208 19.60 5.17 -11.74
C HIS A 208 20.66 5.75 -12.68
N GLY A 209 20.68 5.29 -13.95
CA GLY A 209 21.60 5.82 -14.95
C GLY A 209 21.31 7.30 -15.26
N ASP A 210 22.35 8.06 -15.54
CA ASP A 210 22.28 9.52 -15.82
C ASP A 210 21.53 9.86 -17.11
N VAL A 211 21.30 8.89 -17.99
CA VAL A 211 20.65 9.09 -19.30
C VAL A 211 19.29 8.40 -19.30
N ARG A 212 18.23 9.19 -19.52
CA ARG A 212 16.90 8.64 -19.77
C ARG A 212 16.88 7.98 -21.16
N PRO A 213 16.57 6.67 -21.26
CA PRO A 213 16.39 6.02 -22.56
C PRO A 213 15.23 6.64 -23.35
N ASP A 214 15.32 6.60 -24.67
CA ASP A 214 14.17 6.91 -25.53
C ASP A 214 13.16 5.74 -25.49
N TYR A 215 12.38 5.69 -24.42
CA TYR A 215 11.37 4.63 -24.21
C TYR A 215 10.35 4.54 -25.35
N VAL A 216 9.96 5.67 -25.95
CA VAL A 216 8.98 5.71 -27.03
C VAL A 216 9.57 5.12 -28.32
N GLY A 217 10.80 5.51 -28.68
CA GLY A 217 11.50 4.98 -29.84
C GLY A 217 11.77 3.49 -29.70
N GLU A 218 12.27 3.05 -28.54
CA GLU A 218 12.55 1.64 -28.30
C GLU A 218 11.28 0.77 -28.28
N PHE A 219 10.23 1.22 -27.61
CA PHE A 219 8.95 0.50 -27.61
C PHE A 219 8.33 0.42 -29.01
N THR A 220 8.41 1.51 -29.79
CA THR A 220 7.96 1.53 -31.17
C THR A 220 8.72 0.53 -32.04
N ARG A 221 10.05 0.42 -31.85
CA ARG A 221 10.88 -0.57 -32.55
C ARG A 221 10.46 -2.00 -32.21
N ILE A 222 10.30 -2.30 -30.91
CA ILE A 222 9.86 -3.63 -30.44
C ILE A 222 8.50 -4.00 -31.04
N LEU A 223 7.53 -3.06 -31.03
CA LEU A 223 6.21 -3.29 -31.61
C LEU A 223 6.32 -3.62 -33.11
N LYS A 224 7.02 -2.81 -33.89
CA LYS A 224 7.20 -3.03 -35.35
C LYS A 224 7.83 -4.38 -35.64
N GLU A 225 9.02 -4.65 -35.06
CA GLU A 225 9.74 -5.90 -35.26
C GLU A 225 8.92 -7.15 -34.88
N THR A 226 8.08 -7.02 -33.84
CA THR A 226 7.26 -8.16 -33.37
C THR A 226 6.07 -8.38 -34.28
N PHE A 227 5.38 -7.32 -34.70
CA PHE A 227 4.21 -7.43 -35.59
C PHE A 227 4.60 -7.82 -37.02
N ASP A 228 5.74 -7.35 -37.53
CA ASP A 228 6.27 -7.73 -38.85
C ASP A 228 6.52 -9.24 -38.97
N ARG A 229 6.86 -9.92 -37.86
CA ARG A 229 7.01 -11.39 -37.80
C ARG A 229 5.73 -12.11 -37.37
N GLY A 230 4.59 -11.43 -37.20
CA GLY A 230 3.31 -12.01 -36.78
C GLY A 230 3.27 -12.42 -35.30
N GLY A 231 4.13 -11.85 -34.46
CA GLY A 231 4.19 -12.14 -33.02
C GLY A 231 3.25 -11.26 -32.18
N ASN A 232 3.17 -11.57 -30.89
CA ASN A 232 2.46 -10.79 -29.87
C ASN A 232 3.45 -10.10 -28.93
N VAL A 233 3.12 -8.90 -28.47
CA VAL A 233 3.88 -8.18 -27.43
C VAL A 233 3.13 -8.34 -26.11
N VAL A 234 3.81 -8.82 -25.08
CA VAL A 234 3.30 -8.93 -23.72
C VAL A 234 3.92 -7.82 -22.89
N VAL A 235 3.06 -6.96 -22.34
CA VAL A 235 3.48 -5.85 -21.47
C VAL A 235 3.04 -6.17 -20.05
N PRO A 236 3.95 -6.57 -19.14
CA PRO A 236 3.60 -6.74 -17.73
C PRO A 236 3.40 -5.38 -17.10
N SER A 237 2.21 -5.14 -16.58
CA SER A 237 1.90 -3.90 -15.85
C SER A 237 0.98 -4.18 -14.67
N PHE A 238 1.06 -3.34 -13.66
CA PHE A 238 0.09 -3.35 -12.56
C PHE A 238 -1.19 -2.65 -12.98
N ALA A 239 -2.30 -2.95 -12.29
CA ALA A 239 -3.60 -2.33 -12.55
C ALA A 239 -3.57 -0.79 -12.41
N VAL A 240 -2.69 -0.28 -11.55
CA VAL A 240 -2.48 1.16 -11.32
C VAL A 240 -0.98 1.48 -11.38
N GLY A 241 -0.64 2.61 -11.99
CA GLY A 241 0.71 3.19 -12.01
C GLY A 241 1.53 2.93 -13.28
N ARG A 242 1.29 1.81 -14.00
CA ARG A 242 2.02 1.47 -15.24
C ARG A 242 1.12 1.15 -16.43
N THR A 243 -0.17 1.31 -16.26
CA THR A 243 -1.17 1.05 -17.30
C THR A 243 -1.43 2.29 -18.13
#